data_374f4cb5dd6a07263289b973dd9fc6c6
#
_entry.id   374f4cb5dd6a07263289b973dd9fc6c6
#
_cell.length_a   1.000
_cell.length_b   1.000
_cell.length_c   1.000
_cell.angle_alpha   90.00
_cell.angle_beta   90.00
_cell.angle_gamma   90.00
#
_symmetry.space_group_name_H-M   'P 1'
#
loop_
_entity.id
_entity.type
_entity.pdbx_description
1 polymer ?
#
loop_
_entity_poly.entity_id
_entity_poly.type
_entity_poly.pdbx_seq_one_letter_code
_entity_poly.pdbx_strand_id
1 'polypeptide(L)'
;MGPLPPGGAPFGAGRGTAWLIVLTGAAGLLASWVITLDEFELLRNPNFVPGCSLNPVISCGNVMKSAQASVFGFPNPMLGLVAYGIVGCAGMSLLGGGRFGRWYWLTLNAGALAGVGFVSWLQFESLYRIDALCLWCCLAWVATIALFWRVTALNVVNRALPAPSWARPLFAEFGWVVPVLHIGVIGMLILTRWWDFWTG
;
A
#
# COMPACT_ATOMS: atom_id res chain seq x y z
N MET A 1 16.19 -6.27 -34.63
CA MET A 1 15.11 -6.33 -33.61
C MET A 1 13.99 -7.19 -34.19
N GLY A 2 13.90 -8.44 -33.77
CA GLY A 2 12.84 -9.37 -34.20
C GLY A 2 11.47 -8.99 -33.68
N PRO A 3 10.37 -9.38 -34.36
CA PRO A 3 9.02 -9.15 -33.89
C PRO A 3 8.81 -9.85 -32.53
N LEU A 4 8.22 -9.12 -31.57
CA LEU A 4 7.88 -9.68 -30.27
C LEU A 4 6.84 -10.81 -30.46
N PRO A 5 6.97 -11.94 -29.74
CA PRO A 5 5.99 -13.00 -29.83
C PRO A 5 4.61 -12.47 -29.36
N PRO A 6 3.51 -12.82 -30.04
CA PRO A 6 2.16 -12.46 -29.64
C PRO A 6 1.85 -13.12 -28.28
N GLY A 7 1.50 -12.31 -27.28
CA GLY A 7 1.29 -12.75 -25.91
C GLY A 7 2.61 -12.89 -25.15
N GLY A 8 3.14 -11.78 -24.61
CA GLY A 8 4.46 -11.68 -24.01
C GLY A 8 4.85 -12.89 -23.16
N ALA A 9 6.07 -13.40 -23.38
CA ALA A 9 6.61 -14.52 -22.63
C ALA A 9 6.47 -14.28 -21.10
N PRO A 10 6.21 -15.34 -20.31
CA PRO A 10 6.16 -15.21 -18.86
C PRO A 10 7.44 -14.61 -18.31
N PHE A 11 7.34 -13.60 -17.44
CA PHE A 11 8.48 -12.97 -16.80
C PHE A 11 8.36 -13.00 -15.27
N GLY A 12 9.51 -13.00 -14.61
CA GLY A 12 9.62 -12.92 -13.16
C GLY A 12 10.09 -11.54 -12.73
N ALA A 13 10.40 -11.41 -11.46
CA ALA A 13 11.03 -10.23 -10.89
C ALA A 13 12.43 -10.58 -10.38
N GLY A 14 13.35 -9.61 -10.40
CA GLY A 14 14.63 -9.74 -9.72
C GLY A 14 14.44 -9.92 -8.20
N ARG A 15 15.40 -10.58 -7.53
CA ARG A 15 15.32 -10.91 -6.09
C ARG A 15 14.99 -9.71 -5.21
N GLY A 16 15.55 -8.52 -5.49
CA GLY A 16 15.24 -7.29 -4.74
C GLY A 16 13.78 -6.88 -4.88
N THR A 17 13.18 -6.99 -6.06
CA THR A 17 11.74 -6.74 -6.27
C THR A 17 10.88 -7.78 -5.58
N ALA A 18 11.25 -9.05 -5.66
CA ALA A 18 10.52 -10.11 -4.97
C ALA A 18 10.53 -9.91 -3.45
N TRP A 19 11.67 -9.57 -2.86
CA TRP A 19 11.76 -9.22 -1.45
C TRP A 19 10.94 -7.98 -1.08
N LEU A 20 10.94 -6.94 -1.91
CA LEU A 20 10.11 -5.76 -1.67
C LEU A 20 8.62 -6.14 -1.64
N ILE A 21 8.15 -6.97 -2.57
CA ILE A 21 6.76 -7.45 -2.60
C ILE A 21 6.44 -8.27 -1.35
N VAL A 22 7.35 -9.15 -0.89
CA VAL A 22 7.17 -9.90 0.36
C VAL A 22 7.09 -8.96 1.56
N LEU A 23 8.03 -8.01 1.67
CA LEU A 23 8.10 -7.11 2.81
C LEU A 23 6.89 -6.16 2.88
N THR A 24 6.45 -5.63 1.73
CA THR A 24 5.23 -4.80 1.68
C THR A 24 3.98 -5.62 1.99
N GLY A 25 3.89 -6.87 1.50
CA GLY A 25 2.83 -7.80 1.86
C GLY A 25 2.82 -8.11 3.36
N ALA A 26 3.97 -8.42 3.95
CA ALA A 26 4.10 -8.72 5.37
C ALA A 26 3.78 -7.49 6.26
N ALA A 27 4.28 -6.30 5.90
CA ALA A 27 4.02 -5.07 6.64
C ALA A 27 2.54 -4.68 6.60
N GLY A 28 1.92 -4.75 5.41
CA GLY A 28 0.49 -4.47 5.26
C GLY A 28 -0.39 -5.51 5.95
N LEU A 29 0.00 -6.79 5.89
CA LEU A 29 -0.70 -7.88 6.59
C LEU A 29 -0.64 -7.69 8.11
N LEU A 30 0.54 -7.37 8.65
CA LEU A 30 0.73 -7.07 10.06
C LEU A 30 -0.11 -5.88 10.50
N ALA A 31 -0.06 -4.78 9.75
CA ALA A 31 -0.88 -3.60 10.04
C ALA A 31 -2.38 -3.93 10.05
N SER A 32 -2.85 -4.63 9.01
CA SER A 32 -4.25 -5.04 8.89
C SER A 32 -4.67 -5.98 10.02
N TRP A 33 -3.78 -6.90 10.42
CA TRP A 33 -4.02 -7.82 11.52
C TRP A 33 -4.20 -7.09 12.85
N VAL A 34 -3.26 -6.19 13.19
CA VAL A 34 -3.32 -5.44 14.47
C VAL A 34 -4.56 -4.55 14.50
N ILE A 35 -4.84 -3.80 13.42
CA ILE A 35 -6.03 -2.93 13.38
C ILE A 35 -7.31 -3.76 13.52
N THR A 36 -7.39 -4.93 12.86
CA THR A 36 -8.56 -5.80 12.96
C THR A 36 -8.80 -6.28 14.39
N LEU A 37 -7.75 -6.69 15.11
CA LEU A 37 -7.85 -7.11 16.51
C LEU A 37 -8.30 -5.97 17.41
N ASP A 38 -7.70 -4.78 17.28
CA ASP A 38 -8.05 -3.59 18.04
C ASP A 38 -9.50 -3.16 17.78
N GLU A 39 -9.96 -3.27 16.52
CA GLU A 39 -11.33 -2.90 16.13
C GLU A 39 -12.36 -3.89 16.71
N PHE A 40 -12.06 -5.19 16.73
CA PHE A 40 -12.91 -6.17 17.41
C PHE A 40 -12.95 -5.94 18.92
N GLU A 41 -11.84 -5.53 19.54
CA GLU A 41 -11.84 -5.21 20.96
C GLU A 41 -12.63 -3.94 21.26
N LEU A 42 -12.58 -2.93 20.40
CA LEU A 42 -13.42 -1.72 20.48
C LEU A 42 -14.91 -2.04 20.35
N LEU A 43 -15.29 -3.02 19.53
CA LEU A 43 -16.68 -3.47 19.41
C LEU A 43 -17.18 -4.17 20.68
N ARG A 44 -16.30 -4.88 21.40
CA ARG A 44 -16.60 -5.55 22.67
C ARG A 44 -16.61 -4.57 23.84
N ASN A 45 -15.65 -3.65 23.87
CA ASN A 45 -15.46 -2.68 24.93
C ASN A 45 -15.25 -1.28 24.33
N PRO A 46 -16.29 -0.43 24.26
CA PRO A 46 -16.20 0.92 23.72
C PRO A 46 -15.20 1.84 24.45
N ASN A 47 -14.79 1.48 25.68
CA ASN A 47 -13.79 2.21 26.47
C ASN A 47 -12.35 1.71 26.22
N PHE A 48 -12.17 0.68 25.40
CA PHE A 48 -10.83 0.21 25.03
C PHE A 48 -10.04 1.31 24.32
N VAL A 49 -8.78 1.46 24.70
CA VAL A 49 -7.85 2.42 24.08
C VAL A 49 -6.75 1.63 23.37
N PRO A 50 -6.72 1.63 22.03
CA PRO A 50 -5.64 0.98 21.28
C PRO A 50 -4.26 1.50 21.68
N GLY A 51 -3.27 0.61 21.75
CA GLY A 51 -1.91 0.95 22.17
C GLY A 51 -1.18 1.97 21.27
N CYS A 52 -1.69 2.22 20.06
CA CYS A 52 -1.20 3.26 19.15
C CYS A 52 -1.89 4.62 19.33
N SER A 53 -2.74 4.81 20.35
CA SER A 53 -3.34 6.10 20.71
C SER A 53 -2.43 6.81 21.72
N LEU A 54 -1.46 7.58 21.23
CA LEU A 54 -0.39 8.17 22.04
C LEU A 54 -0.69 9.61 22.47
N ASN A 55 -1.43 10.35 21.67
CA ASN A 55 -1.75 11.76 21.88
C ASN A 55 -2.99 12.15 21.03
N PRO A 56 -3.51 13.39 21.13
CA PRO A 56 -4.71 13.79 20.38
C PRO A 56 -4.58 13.67 18.85
N VAL A 57 -3.38 13.84 18.30
CA VAL A 57 -3.11 13.72 16.86
C VAL A 57 -2.89 12.26 16.48
N ILE A 58 -2.05 11.53 17.23
CA ILE A 58 -1.79 10.11 16.98
C ILE A 58 -2.79 9.31 17.81
N SER A 59 -3.94 9.00 17.22
CA SER A 59 -5.06 8.34 17.87
C SER A 59 -5.71 7.30 16.95
N CYS A 60 -5.25 6.06 17.06
CA CYS A 60 -5.86 4.95 16.32
C CYS A 60 -7.33 4.75 16.70
N GLY A 61 -7.68 4.95 17.96
CA GLY A 61 -9.05 4.79 18.43
C GLY A 61 -10.04 5.75 17.74
N ASN A 62 -9.64 7.01 17.51
CA ASN A 62 -10.48 7.97 16.80
C ASN A 62 -10.69 7.56 15.34
N VAL A 63 -9.64 7.08 14.68
CA VAL A 63 -9.71 6.59 13.29
C VAL A 63 -10.62 5.36 13.20
N MET A 64 -10.45 4.38 14.09
CA MET A 64 -11.24 3.13 14.10
C MET A 64 -12.72 3.35 14.43
N LYS A 65 -13.06 4.35 15.28
CA LYS A 65 -14.44 4.72 15.62
C LYS A 65 -15.16 5.54 14.55
N SER A 66 -14.44 5.97 13.51
CA SER A 66 -15.01 6.76 12.42
C SER A 66 -15.84 5.89 11.47
N ALA A 67 -16.87 6.48 10.84
CA ALA A 67 -17.65 5.80 9.81
C ALA A 67 -16.80 5.34 8.61
N GLN A 68 -15.70 6.03 8.38
CA GLN A 68 -14.73 5.73 7.33
C GLN A 68 -13.94 4.44 7.59
N ALA A 69 -13.89 3.94 8.82
CA ALA A 69 -13.21 2.69 9.15
C ALA A 69 -13.96 1.44 8.64
N SER A 70 -15.27 1.55 8.35
CA SER A 70 -16.14 0.44 7.94
C SER A 70 -17.04 0.75 6.76
N VAL A 71 -16.46 1.31 5.69
CA VAL A 71 -17.20 1.79 4.49
C VAL A 71 -18.02 0.69 3.80
N PHE A 72 -17.56 -0.54 3.87
CA PHE A 72 -18.20 -1.69 3.22
C PHE A 72 -19.18 -2.43 4.14
N GLY A 73 -19.52 -1.86 5.31
CA GLY A 73 -20.36 -2.52 6.32
C GLY A 73 -19.62 -3.51 7.24
N PHE A 74 -18.31 -3.63 7.06
CA PHE A 74 -17.38 -4.37 7.91
C PHE A 74 -16.04 -3.63 8.01
N PRO A 75 -15.19 -3.96 9.00
CA PRO A 75 -13.90 -3.31 9.18
C PRO A 75 -13.02 -3.34 7.91
N ASN A 76 -12.60 -2.16 7.42
CA ASN A 76 -11.74 -2.06 6.23
C ASN A 76 -10.45 -2.89 6.31
N PRO A 77 -9.78 -3.04 7.47
CA PRO A 77 -8.58 -3.86 7.59
C PRO A 77 -8.77 -5.33 7.19
N MET A 78 -9.99 -5.86 7.24
CA MET A 78 -10.28 -7.22 6.76
C MET A 78 -10.01 -7.38 5.26
N LEU A 79 -10.27 -6.35 4.45
CA LEU A 79 -9.85 -6.34 3.03
C LEU A 79 -8.33 -6.36 2.91
N GLY A 80 -7.64 -5.65 3.81
CA GLY A 80 -6.18 -5.65 3.88
C GLY A 80 -5.61 -7.03 4.18
N LEU A 81 -6.22 -7.80 5.09
CA LEU A 81 -5.78 -9.17 5.39
C LEU A 81 -5.78 -10.04 4.13
N VAL A 82 -6.83 -9.98 3.33
CA VAL A 82 -6.93 -10.75 2.09
C VAL A 82 -5.93 -10.22 1.04
N ALA A 83 -5.93 -8.91 0.79
CA ALA A 83 -5.12 -8.30 -0.25
C ALA A 83 -3.62 -8.47 0.00
N TYR A 84 -3.14 -8.17 1.22
CA TYR A 84 -1.73 -8.33 1.55
C TYR A 84 -1.31 -9.80 1.69
N GLY A 85 -2.22 -10.70 2.07
CA GLY A 85 -1.99 -12.13 1.99
C GLY A 85 -1.70 -12.59 0.57
N ILE A 86 -2.50 -12.16 -0.40
CA ILE A 86 -2.27 -12.42 -1.84
C ILE A 86 -0.92 -11.84 -2.29
N VAL A 87 -0.60 -10.59 -1.89
CA VAL A 87 0.67 -9.94 -2.21
C VAL A 87 1.86 -10.72 -1.63
N GLY A 88 1.77 -11.17 -0.39
CA GLY A 88 2.79 -12.00 0.26
C GLY A 88 3.03 -13.31 -0.49
N CYS A 89 1.95 -14.03 -0.85
CA CYS A 89 2.03 -15.25 -1.65
C CYS A 89 2.66 -14.99 -3.03
N ALA A 90 2.30 -13.88 -3.69
CA ALA A 90 2.90 -13.47 -4.95
C ALA A 90 4.41 -13.25 -4.83
N GLY A 91 4.84 -12.52 -3.79
CA GLY A 91 6.25 -12.28 -3.51
C GLY A 91 7.03 -13.57 -3.22
N MET A 92 6.48 -14.47 -2.41
CA MET A 92 7.10 -15.78 -2.12
C MET A 92 7.24 -16.64 -3.37
N SER A 93 6.21 -16.66 -4.23
CA SER A 93 6.26 -17.37 -5.51
C SER A 93 7.38 -16.83 -6.42
N LEU A 94 7.60 -15.51 -6.44
CA LEU A 94 8.69 -14.88 -7.18
C LEU A 94 10.07 -15.22 -6.60
N LEU A 95 10.22 -15.29 -5.28
CA LEU A 95 11.45 -15.74 -4.62
C LEU A 95 11.79 -17.18 -4.97
N GLY A 96 10.79 -18.03 -5.13
CA GLY A 96 10.91 -19.39 -5.62
C GLY A 96 11.23 -19.52 -7.12
N GLY A 97 11.44 -18.38 -7.82
CA GLY A 97 11.75 -18.36 -9.26
C GLY A 97 10.52 -18.39 -10.18
N GLY A 98 9.34 -18.14 -9.64
CA GLY A 98 8.09 -18.10 -10.41
C GLY A 98 8.15 -17.06 -11.55
N ARG A 99 7.61 -17.44 -12.69
CA ARG A 99 7.45 -16.58 -13.87
C ARG A 99 5.98 -16.59 -14.27
N PHE A 100 5.41 -15.42 -14.45
CA PHE A 100 3.98 -15.26 -14.67
C PHE A 100 3.70 -14.55 -16.00
N GLY A 101 2.56 -14.86 -16.59
CA GLY A 101 2.09 -14.23 -17.81
C GLY A 101 1.67 -12.78 -17.58
N ARG A 102 1.54 -12.04 -18.68
CA ARG A 102 1.17 -10.61 -18.67
C ARG A 102 -0.11 -10.35 -17.87
N TRP A 103 -1.12 -11.19 -18.00
CA TRP A 103 -2.41 -11.00 -17.30
C TRP A 103 -2.25 -10.96 -15.78
N TYR A 104 -1.40 -11.82 -15.22
CA TYR A 104 -1.12 -11.86 -13.78
C TYR A 104 -0.53 -10.53 -13.29
N TRP A 105 0.45 -10.00 -14.00
CA TRP A 105 1.10 -8.75 -13.65
C TRP A 105 0.17 -7.54 -13.78
N LEU A 106 -0.70 -7.55 -14.79
CA LEU A 106 -1.72 -6.50 -14.97
C LEU A 106 -2.78 -6.56 -13.88
N THR A 107 -3.23 -7.76 -13.48
CA THR A 107 -4.18 -7.93 -12.38
C THR A 107 -3.58 -7.49 -11.05
N LEU A 108 -2.33 -7.88 -10.76
CA LEU A 108 -1.61 -7.43 -9.57
C LEU A 108 -1.47 -5.89 -9.54
N ASN A 109 -1.16 -5.27 -10.67
CA ASN A 109 -1.05 -3.82 -10.78
C ASN A 109 -2.42 -3.12 -10.62
N ALA A 110 -3.48 -3.66 -11.21
CA ALA A 110 -4.84 -3.14 -11.06
C ALA A 110 -5.31 -3.21 -9.60
N GLY A 111 -5.04 -4.34 -8.91
CA GLY A 111 -5.31 -4.48 -7.49
C GLY A 111 -4.53 -3.48 -6.64
N ALA A 112 -3.22 -3.30 -6.93
CA ALA A 112 -2.39 -2.32 -6.26
C ALA A 112 -2.85 -0.87 -6.53
N LEU A 113 -3.32 -0.56 -7.75
CA LEU A 113 -3.90 0.74 -8.09
C LEU A 113 -5.19 1.00 -7.29
N ALA A 114 -6.09 0.03 -7.23
CA ALA A 114 -7.29 0.13 -6.39
C ALA A 114 -6.93 0.35 -4.92
N GLY A 115 -5.89 -0.37 -4.43
CA GLY A 115 -5.35 -0.18 -3.09
C GLY A 115 -4.84 1.24 -2.86
N VAL A 116 -4.01 1.79 -3.77
CA VAL A 116 -3.52 3.18 -3.66
C VAL A 116 -4.66 4.18 -3.70
N GLY A 117 -5.65 4.00 -4.58
CA GLY A 117 -6.83 4.86 -4.62
C GLY A 117 -7.57 4.85 -3.28
N PHE A 118 -7.78 3.68 -2.70
CA PHE A 118 -8.46 3.53 -1.42
C PHE A 118 -7.66 4.14 -0.26
N VAL A 119 -6.36 3.85 -0.15
CA VAL A 119 -5.55 4.44 0.92
C VAL A 119 -5.38 5.95 0.76
N SER A 120 -5.34 6.49 -0.47
CA SER A 120 -5.29 7.94 -0.71
C SER A 120 -6.58 8.63 -0.25
N TRP A 121 -7.74 8.00 -0.48
CA TRP A 121 -9.00 8.48 0.07
C TRP A 121 -8.99 8.43 1.61
N LEU A 122 -8.54 7.32 2.23
CA LEU A 122 -8.41 7.23 3.68
C LEU A 122 -7.43 8.24 4.27
N GLN A 123 -6.35 8.57 3.56
CA GLN A 123 -5.41 9.64 3.94
C GLN A 123 -6.12 11.00 4.00
N PHE A 124 -6.90 11.31 2.96
CA PHE A 124 -7.68 12.54 2.93
C PHE A 124 -8.68 12.59 4.11
N GLU A 125 -9.41 11.52 4.36
CA GLU A 125 -10.35 11.45 5.48
C GLU A 125 -9.65 11.60 6.83
N SER A 126 -8.50 10.95 7.02
CA SER A 126 -7.70 11.03 8.25
C SER A 126 -7.19 12.44 8.52
N LEU A 127 -6.65 13.12 7.49
CA LEU A 127 -6.06 14.46 7.64
C LEU A 127 -7.10 15.59 7.77
N TYR A 128 -8.25 15.48 7.07
CA TYR A 128 -9.15 16.62 6.89
C TYR A 128 -10.56 16.44 7.44
N ARG A 129 -10.94 15.21 7.81
CA ARG A 129 -12.27 14.89 8.32
C ARG A 129 -12.25 14.32 9.75
N ILE A 130 -11.36 13.36 9.99
CA ILE A 130 -11.24 12.68 11.29
C ILE A 130 -10.31 13.47 12.21
N ASP A 131 -9.32 14.17 11.61
CA ASP A 131 -8.31 14.97 12.29
C ASP A 131 -7.45 14.14 13.26
N ALA A 132 -7.16 12.90 12.87
CA ALA A 132 -6.34 11.97 13.65
C ALA A 132 -5.54 11.04 12.73
N LEU A 133 -4.37 10.60 13.21
CA LEU A 133 -3.48 9.65 12.55
C LEU A 133 -3.49 8.30 13.27
N CYS A 134 -3.46 7.23 12.49
CA CYS A 134 -3.25 5.89 12.98
C CYS A 134 -1.90 5.37 12.45
N LEU A 135 -0.96 5.02 13.33
CA LEU A 135 0.39 4.57 12.95
C LEU A 135 0.36 3.29 12.08
N TRP A 136 -0.51 2.35 12.40
CA TRP A 136 -0.69 1.14 11.61
C TRP A 136 -1.26 1.44 10.23
N CYS A 137 -2.18 2.42 10.15
CA CYS A 137 -2.67 2.89 8.86
C CYS A 137 -1.54 3.52 8.02
N CYS A 138 -0.67 4.33 8.63
CA CYS A 138 0.49 4.91 7.95
C CYS A 138 1.43 3.83 7.40
N LEU A 139 1.65 2.74 8.15
CA LEU A 139 2.44 1.59 7.69
C LEU A 139 1.78 0.93 6.45
N ALA A 140 0.46 0.73 6.49
CA ALA A 140 -0.29 0.18 5.36
C ALA A 140 -0.24 1.11 4.13
N TRP A 141 -0.30 2.44 4.31
CA TRP A 141 -0.17 3.42 3.23
C TRP A 141 1.19 3.31 2.54
N VAL A 142 2.26 3.33 3.31
CA VAL A 142 3.64 3.20 2.79
C VAL A 142 3.82 1.88 2.03
N ALA A 143 3.34 0.77 2.61
CA ALA A 143 3.42 -0.54 1.98
C ALA A 143 2.66 -0.58 0.64
N THR A 144 1.44 -0.04 0.58
CA THR A 144 0.61 -0.01 -0.63
C THR A 144 1.24 0.85 -1.73
N ILE A 145 1.73 2.04 -1.37
CA ILE A 145 2.36 2.98 -2.31
C ILE A 145 3.64 2.39 -2.89
N ALA A 146 4.50 1.83 -2.04
CA ALA A 146 5.73 1.18 -2.47
C ALA A 146 5.46 -0.02 -3.40
N LEU A 147 4.49 -0.86 -3.04
CA LEU A 147 4.05 -1.99 -3.87
C LEU A 147 3.56 -1.53 -5.23
N PHE A 148 2.62 -0.57 -5.27
CA PHE A 148 2.02 -0.08 -6.50
C PHE A 148 3.07 0.44 -7.49
N TRP A 149 3.93 1.35 -7.03
CA TRP A 149 4.94 1.92 -7.90
C TRP A 149 5.97 0.89 -8.36
N ARG A 150 6.32 -0.07 -7.50
CA ARG A 150 7.27 -1.12 -7.89
C ARG A 150 6.68 -2.06 -8.93
N VAL A 151 5.44 -2.49 -8.77
CA VAL A 151 4.74 -3.35 -9.74
C VAL A 151 4.51 -2.60 -11.04
N THR A 152 4.15 -1.31 -10.97
CA THR A 152 3.99 -0.45 -12.17
C THR A 152 5.30 -0.32 -12.93
N ALA A 153 6.41 -0.02 -12.24
CA ALA A 153 7.73 0.06 -12.87
C ALA A 153 8.12 -1.26 -13.57
N LEU A 154 7.89 -2.39 -12.89
CA LEU A 154 8.16 -3.71 -13.47
C LEU A 154 7.33 -3.96 -14.74
N ASN A 155 6.04 -3.60 -14.73
CA ASN A 155 5.14 -3.75 -15.86
C ASN A 155 5.52 -2.86 -17.05
N VAL A 156 5.98 -1.64 -16.78
CA VAL A 156 6.47 -0.71 -17.82
C VAL A 156 7.75 -1.24 -18.46
N VAL A 157 8.72 -1.65 -17.63
CA VAL A 157 10.02 -2.16 -18.10
C VAL A 157 9.85 -3.42 -18.94
N ASN A 158 9.01 -4.36 -18.50
CA ASN A 158 8.74 -5.63 -19.20
C ASN A 158 7.68 -5.52 -20.32
N ARG A 159 7.22 -4.32 -20.65
CA ARG A 159 6.23 -4.06 -21.71
C ARG A 159 4.88 -4.72 -21.48
N ALA A 160 4.55 -5.04 -20.24
CA ALA A 160 3.21 -5.50 -19.87
C ALA A 160 2.20 -4.35 -19.93
N LEU A 161 2.58 -3.15 -19.47
CA LEU A 161 1.83 -1.92 -19.65
C LEU A 161 2.32 -1.17 -20.89
N PRO A 162 1.39 -0.62 -21.71
CA PRO A 162 1.75 0.27 -22.80
C PRO A 162 2.31 1.57 -22.21
N ALA A 163 3.53 1.92 -22.59
CA ALA A 163 4.18 3.14 -22.15
C ALA A 163 5.07 3.70 -23.28
N PRO A 164 5.25 5.03 -23.37
CA PRO A 164 6.14 5.64 -24.35
C PRO A 164 7.57 5.11 -24.18
N SER A 165 8.34 5.12 -25.27
CA SER A 165 9.69 4.56 -25.27
C SER A 165 10.64 5.20 -24.25
N TRP A 166 10.46 6.50 -23.98
CA TRP A 166 11.24 7.26 -23.00
C TRP A 166 10.95 6.87 -21.54
N ALA A 167 9.76 6.35 -21.24
CA ALA A 167 9.37 5.99 -19.88
C ALA A 167 10.13 4.77 -19.34
N ARG A 168 10.47 3.81 -20.23
CA ARG A 168 11.14 2.57 -19.80
C ARG A 168 12.49 2.77 -19.14
N PRO A 169 13.44 3.52 -19.73
CA PRO A 169 14.72 3.78 -19.07
C PRO A 169 14.53 4.55 -17.76
N LEU A 170 13.59 5.50 -17.70
CA LEU A 170 13.30 6.23 -16.48
C LEU A 170 12.81 5.30 -15.35
N PHE A 171 11.85 4.42 -15.63
CA PHE A 171 11.37 3.46 -14.63
C PHE A 171 12.40 2.38 -14.28
N ALA A 172 13.31 2.04 -15.18
CA ALA A 172 14.38 1.10 -14.90
C ALA A 172 15.42 1.70 -13.94
N GLU A 173 15.77 2.96 -14.11
CA GLU A 173 16.82 3.63 -13.35
C GLU A 173 16.26 4.38 -12.12
N PHE A 174 15.19 5.13 -12.30
CA PHE A 174 14.62 6.01 -11.28
C PHE A 174 13.27 5.53 -10.72
N GLY A 175 12.90 4.26 -10.94
CA GLY A 175 11.61 3.73 -10.49
C GLY A 175 11.40 3.77 -8.96
N TRP A 176 12.45 3.99 -8.18
CA TRP A 176 12.38 4.18 -6.72
C TRP A 176 12.08 5.64 -6.31
N VAL A 177 12.32 6.62 -7.20
CA VAL A 177 12.12 8.04 -6.91
C VAL A 177 10.65 8.36 -6.72
N VAL A 178 9.79 7.82 -7.58
CA VAL A 178 8.35 8.12 -7.55
C VAL A 178 7.68 7.71 -6.22
N PRO A 179 7.86 6.47 -5.71
CA PRO A 179 7.31 6.12 -4.39
C PRO A 179 7.89 6.98 -3.26
N VAL A 180 9.18 7.32 -3.29
CA VAL A 180 9.79 8.20 -2.28
C VAL A 180 9.17 9.59 -2.30
N LEU A 181 8.99 10.18 -3.48
CA LEU A 181 8.31 11.48 -3.62
C LEU A 181 6.86 11.40 -3.16
N HIS A 182 6.12 10.36 -3.54
CA HIS A 182 4.72 10.19 -3.12
C HIS A 182 4.60 10.11 -1.59
N ILE A 183 5.42 9.27 -0.95
CA ILE A 183 5.46 9.16 0.52
C ILE A 183 5.92 10.46 1.16
N GLY A 184 6.92 11.14 0.56
CA GLY A 184 7.42 12.43 1.02
C GLY A 184 6.35 13.52 1.01
N VAL A 185 5.52 13.58 -0.04
CA VAL A 185 4.38 14.51 -0.12
C VAL A 185 3.39 14.24 1.02
N ILE A 186 3.06 12.97 1.28
CA ILE A 186 2.15 12.61 2.38
C ILE A 186 2.77 13.01 3.72
N GLY A 187 4.06 12.74 3.94
CA GLY A 187 4.77 13.17 5.14
C GLY A 187 4.74 14.69 5.32
N MET A 188 4.93 15.44 4.24
CA MET A 188 4.84 16.90 4.26
C MET A 188 3.42 17.39 4.61
N LEU A 189 2.39 16.76 4.05
CA LEU A 189 0.99 17.08 4.38
C LEU A 189 0.70 16.81 5.86
N ILE A 190 1.19 15.69 6.42
CA ILE A 190 1.06 15.37 7.84
C ILE A 190 1.77 16.43 8.70
N LEU A 191 3.00 16.80 8.37
CA LEU A 191 3.77 17.80 9.11
C LEU A 191 3.10 19.17 9.08
N THR A 192 2.66 19.61 7.91
CA THR A 192 2.03 20.93 7.76
C THR A 192 0.64 21.00 8.40
N ARG A 193 -0.11 19.88 8.37
CA ARG A 193 -1.48 19.83 8.95
C ARG A 193 -1.49 20.06 10.44
N TRP A 194 -0.51 19.53 11.15
CA TRP A 194 -0.37 19.64 12.61
C TRP A 194 0.91 20.39 13.00
N TRP A 195 1.29 21.41 12.24
CA TRP A 195 2.53 22.16 12.46
C TRP A 195 2.64 22.70 13.89
N ASP A 196 1.60 23.35 14.38
CA ASP A 196 1.58 23.93 15.72
C ASP A 196 1.71 22.88 16.83
N PHE A 197 1.23 21.66 16.58
CA PHE A 197 1.39 20.54 17.50
C PHE A 197 2.83 20.01 17.55
N TRP A 198 3.54 20.05 16.41
CA TRP A 198 4.92 19.54 16.35
C TRP A 198 5.95 20.56 16.85
N THR A 199 5.65 21.86 16.79
CA THR A 199 6.59 22.97 17.07
C THR A 199 6.32 23.71 18.38
N GLY A 200 5.15 23.55 19.00
CA GLY A 200 4.73 24.19 20.25
C GLY A 200 4.90 23.31 21.43
#